data_32e55807e74100cb24f772582937a073
#
_entry.id   32e55807e74100cb24f772582937a073
#
_cell.length_a   1.000
_cell.length_b   1.000
_cell.length_c   1.000
_cell.angle_alpha   90.00
_cell.angle_beta   90.00
_cell.angle_gamma   90.00
#
_symmetry.space_group_name_H-M   'P 1'
#
loop_
_entity.id
_entity.type
_entity.pdbx_description
1 polymer ?
#
loop_
_entity_poly.entity_id
_entity_poly.type
_entity_poly.pdbx_seq_one_letter_code
_entity_poly.pdbx_strand_id
1 'polypeptide(L)'
;MHRPVLAALLAALAFALVGAQSALASGRHDHHHGHGRKVVFVQTNQAGGNAVVVFDRAHDGTLTQAGTYPTGGAGGAAAPGAESDHLASQGSLAYDAGEHALVAVNAGSNTVSAFRVHGDRLRLVDIVPSGGQFPASVAIEDGLVYVLNSGGSGSVAGFRLDHGALIPIPGSVRSLGLANANPPNFLTAPGQVGFSPDGRQLLVTTKASTSSIDVFAVRPDGRLSASPVANASATPVPFAFTFSPFGRLVAGEAGASSVTTYNLQNNGTLTGPQSASDGQTALCWIQRVGAFYFVSNTGSNTLSSFWLAPNGQPVLLNGVAAATPAGPIDLAASDGFLYAETGIAGTVQEYAVQADGSLASIGSVTGLPAGLEGIAAS
;
A
#
# COMPACT_ATOMS: atom_id res chain seq x y z
N MET A 1 61.09 -26.53 45.56
CA MET A 1 60.84 -27.34 46.75
C MET A 1 59.41 -27.86 46.73
N HIS A 2 59.32 -29.14 46.63
CA HIS A 2 58.34 -30.09 47.18
C HIS A 2 56.89 -30.03 46.76
N ARG A 3 56.54 -31.01 45.98
CA ARG A 3 55.35 -31.85 45.80
C ARG A 3 54.71 -32.32 47.14
N PRO A 4 53.61 -33.12 47.21
CA PRO A 4 52.79 -33.82 46.19
C PRO A 4 51.27 -33.87 46.53
N VAL A 5 50.40 -34.22 45.55
CA VAL A 5 49.72 -35.52 45.31
C VAL A 5 48.74 -35.99 46.41
N LEU A 6 47.51 -36.22 46.14
CA LEU A 6 46.88 -37.56 46.08
C LEU A 6 45.43 -37.52 45.57
N ALA A 7 45.15 -38.46 44.68
CA ALA A 7 43.85 -38.85 44.15
C ALA A 7 43.11 -39.81 45.13
N ALA A 8 41.80 -39.91 45.02
CA ALA A 8 41.08 -41.13 45.32
C ALA A 8 39.76 -41.20 44.51
N LEU A 9 39.71 -42.22 43.67
CA LEU A 9 38.53 -42.85 43.11
C LEU A 9 37.71 -43.53 44.20
N LEU A 10 36.37 -43.57 44.05
CA LEU A 10 35.54 -44.69 44.45
C LEU A 10 34.26 -44.73 43.61
N ALA A 11 34.14 -45.85 42.89
CA ALA A 11 32.96 -46.33 42.19
C ALA A 11 32.13 -47.22 43.11
N ALA A 12 30.80 -47.20 42.97
CA ALA A 12 29.93 -48.37 43.17
C ALA A 12 28.45 -48.05 42.88
N LEU A 13 27.98 -48.68 41.90
CA LEU A 13 26.94 -49.73 41.78
C LEU A 13 25.44 -49.27 41.81
N ALA A 14 24.82 -49.74 40.80
CA ALA A 14 23.42 -49.68 40.40
C ALA A 14 22.43 -50.32 41.36
N PHE A 15 21.20 -49.80 41.37
CA PHE A 15 20.00 -50.64 41.53
C PHE A 15 18.87 -50.04 40.64
N ALA A 16 18.40 -50.87 39.73
CA ALA A 16 17.23 -50.64 38.95
C ALA A 16 15.98 -50.92 39.75
N LEU A 17 15.04 -49.96 39.79
CA LEU A 17 13.65 -50.24 40.17
C LEU A 17 12.75 -49.71 39.03
N VAL A 18 12.13 -50.66 38.33
CA VAL A 18 11.07 -50.46 37.38
C VAL A 18 9.83 -50.08 38.20
N GLY A 19 9.39 -48.80 38.05
CA GLY A 19 8.10 -48.33 38.56
C GLY A 19 7.34 -47.76 37.37
N ALA A 20 6.34 -48.52 36.88
CA ALA A 20 5.36 -48.02 35.93
C ALA A 20 4.52 -46.93 36.58
N GLN A 21 4.70 -45.68 36.18
CA GLN A 21 3.78 -44.60 36.49
C GLN A 21 3.05 -44.20 35.22
N SER A 22 1.72 -44.36 35.26
CA SER A 22 0.75 -43.91 34.28
C SER A 22 0.93 -42.44 34.05
N ALA A 23 1.36 -42.05 32.83
CA ALA A 23 1.36 -40.66 32.39
C ALA A 23 -0.08 -40.21 32.15
N LEU A 24 -0.63 -39.47 33.10
CA LEU A 24 -1.76 -38.61 32.84
C LEU A 24 -1.24 -37.51 31.90
N ALA A 25 -1.63 -37.60 30.63
CA ALA A 25 -1.44 -36.55 29.65
C ALA A 25 -2.29 -35.34 30.07
N SER A 26 -1.71 -34.43 30.87
CA SER A 26 -2.22 -33.08 30.99
C SER A 26 -2.02 -32.39 29.64
N GLY A 27 -3.08 -32.33 28.85
CA GLY A 27 -3.14 -31.51 27.67
C GLY A 27 -2.82 -30.07 28.04
N ARG A 28 -1.58 -29.65 27.86
CA ARG A 28 -1.26 -28.26 27.70
C ARG A 28 -1.98 -27.81 26.44
N HIS A 29 -3.09 -27.11 26.58
CA HIS A 29 -3.57 -26.22 25.56
C HIS A 29 -2.49 -25.15 25.41
N ASP A 30 -1.55 -25.38 24.52
CA ASP A 30 -0.77 -24.30 23.95
C ASP A 30 -1.78 -23.38 23.27
N HIS A 31 -2.09 -22.28 23.96
CA HIS A 31 -2.65 -21.13 23.30
C HIS A 31 -1.61 -20.65 22.28
N HIS A 32 -1.60 -21.27 21.11
CA HIS A 32 -1.09 -20.62 19.93
C HIS A 32 -1.90 -19.31 19.83
N HIS A 33 -1.29 -18.22 20.24
CA HIS A 33 -1.65 -16.92 19.71
C HIS A 33 -1.49 -17.08 18.21
N GLY A 34 -2.59 -17.31 17.51
CA GLY A 34 -2.63 -17.41 16.07
C GLY A 34 -2.15 -16.07 15.54
N HIS A 35 -0.88 -16.02 15.15
CA HIS A 35 -0.44 -15.02 14.21
C HIS A 35 -1.28 -15.27 12.97
N GLY A 36 -2.26 -14.38 12.72
CA GLY A 36 -3.12 -14.47 11.53
C GLY A 36 -2.23 -14.66 10.31
N ARG A 37 -2.65 -15.51 9.37
CA ARG A 37 -1.93 -15.68 8.11
C ARG A 37 -1.67 -14.32 7.51
N LYS A 38 -0.43 -14.07 7.10
CA LYS A 38 -0.04 -12.88 6.37
C LYS A 38 -0.34 -13.08 4.90
N VAL A 39 -0.95 -12.09 4.29
CA VAL A 39 -1.41 -12.18 2.91
C VAL A 39 -1.05 -10.92 2.12
N VAL A 40 -0.88 -11.11 0.82
CA VAL A 40 -0.77 -10.02 -0.15
C VAL A 40 -1.93 -10.14 -1.13
N PHE A 41 -2.57 -9.02 -1.41
CA PHE A 41 -3.70 -8.89 -2.32
C PHE A 41 -3.26 -8.13 -3.57
N VAL A 42 -3.62 -8.61 -4.74
CA VAL A 42 -3.29 -8.00 -6.03
C VAL A 42 -4.55 -7.87 -6.85
N GLN A 43 -4.87 -6.67 -7.30
CA GLN A 43 -6.03 -6.40 -8.15
C GLN A 43 -5.67 -6.61 -9.63
N THR A 44 -6.50 -7.34 -10.36
CA THR A 44 -6.24 -7.66 -11.77
C THR A 44 -6.58 -6.50 -12.72
N ASN A 45 -7.46 -5.61 -12.32
CA ASN A 45 -7.96 -4.47 -13.07
C ASN A 45 -8.41 -4.77 -14.51
N GLN A 46 -8.93 -5.99 -14.77
CA GLN A 46 -9.35 -6.39 -16.11
C GLN A 46 -10.71 -5.79 -16.50
N ALA A 47 -10.78 -5.21 -17.69
CA ALA A 47 -12.02 -4.61 -18.22
C ALA A 47 -13.16 -5.60 -18.43
N GLY A 48 -12.85 -6.87 -18.71
CA GLY A 48 -13.84 -7.93 -18.85
C GLY A 48 -14.37 -8.48 -17.54
N GLY A 49 -13.80 -8.07 -16.40
CA GLY A 49 -14.15 -8.52 -15.06
C GLY A 49 -12.96 -8.38 -14.12
N ASN A 50 -13.08 -7.45 -13.18
CA ASN A 50 -12.03 -7.21 -12.18
C ASN A 50 -12.05 -8.27 -11.09
N ALA A 51 -10.87 -8.61 -10.54
CA ALA A 51 -10.72 -9.58 -9.47
C ALA A 51 -9.57 -9.23 -8.55
N VAL A 52 -9.57 -9.80 -7.35
CA VAL A 52 -8.46 -9.77 -6.41
C VAL A 52 -7.85 -11.17 -6.34
N VAL A 53 -6.55 -11.28 -6.61
CA VAL A 53 -5.74 -12.47 -6.38
C VAL A 53 -5.16 -12.38 -4.99
N VAL A 54 -5.31 -13.44 -4.20
CA VAL A 54 -4.79 -13.52 -2.82
C VAL A 54 -3.59 -14.45 -2.82
N PHE A 55 -2.53 -14.00 -2.16
CA PHE A 55 -1.31 -14.78 -1.94
C PHE A 55 -1.08 -14.98 -0.45
N ASP A 56 -0.85 -16.22 -0.04
CA ASP A 56 -0.26 -16.51 1.27
C ASP A 56 1.20 -16.05 1.26
N ARG A 57 1.58 -15.30 2.28
CA ARG A 57 2.96 -14.88 2.51
C ARG A 57 3.63 -15.83 3.49
N ALA A 58 4.64 -16.54 3.04
CA ALA A 58 5.48 -17.38 3.89
C ALA A 58 6.33 -16.52 4.86
N HIS A 59 6.93 -17.16 5.87
CA HIS A 59 7.77 -16.46 6.86
C HIS A 59 8.99 -15.79 6.22
N ASP A 60 9.52 -16.35 5.15
CA ASP A 60 10.65 -15.81 4.38
C ASP A 60 10.24 -14.71 3.38
N GLY A 61 8.96 -14.35 3.34
CA GLY A 61 8.41 -13.31 2.49
C GLY A 61 7.92 -13.79 1.12
N THR A 62 8.19 -15.04 0.73
CA THR A 62 7.75 -15.57 -0.56
C THR A 62 6.23 -15.73 -0.64
N LEU A 63 5.67 -15.56 -1.85
CA LEU A 63 4.24 -15.59 -2.10
C LEU A 63 3.80 -16.89 -2.77
N THR A 64 2.69 -17.44 -2.30
CA THR A 64 2.01 -18.57 -2.94
C THR A 64 0.55 -18.23 -3.17
N GLN A 65 0.06 -18.36 -4.39
CA GLN A 65 -1.33 -18.03 -4.71
C GLN A 65 -2.30 -18.94 -3.94
N ALA A 66 -3.21 -18.29 -3.21
CA ALA A 66 -4.25 -18.96 -2.42
C ALA A 66 -5.62 -18.98 -3.12
N GLY A 67 -5.93 -17.93 -3.88
CA GLY A 67 -7.21 -17.84 -4.58
C GLY A 67 -7.38 -16.60 -5.44
N THR A 68 -8.45 -16.58 -6.25
CA THR A 68 -8.85 -15.42 -7.04
C THR A 68 -10.34 -15.16 -6.81
N TYR A 69 -10.68 -13.91 -6.52
CA TYR A 69 -12.02 -13.51 -6.10
C TYR A 69 -12.53 -12.37 -6.98
N PRO A 70 -13.58 -12.59 -7.79
CA PRO A 70 -14.19 -11.55 -8.59
C PRO A 70 -14.68 -10.38 -7.72
N THR A 71 -14.43 -9.15 -8.16
CA THR A 71 -14.99 -7.96 -7.51
C THR A 71 -16.46 -7.73 -7.85
N GLY A 72 -16.92 -8.33 -8.95
CA GLY A 72 -18.25 -8.08 -9.49
C GLY A 72 -18.39 -6.78 -10.28
N GLY A 73 -17.27 -6.05 -10.47
CA GLY A 73 -17.17 -4.88 -11.34
C GLY A 73 -16.16 -5.08 -12.47
N ALA A 74 -15.95 -4.06 -13.27
CA ALA A 74 -15.01 -4.02 -14.37
C ALA A 74 -13.84 -3.08 -14.08
N GLY A 75 -12.62 -3.52 -14.39
CA GLY A 75 -11.45 -2.66 -14.43
C GLY A 75 -11.53 -1.65 -15.58
N GLY A 76 -10.56 -0.75 -15.64
CA GLY A 76 -10.52 0.31 -16.64
C GLY A 76 -9.10 0.74 -16.96
N ALA A 77 -8.97 1.56 -18.00
CA ALA A 77 -7.71 2.18 -18.36
C ALA A 77 -7.92 3.67 -18.69
N ALA A 78 -7.09 4.53 -18.13
CA ALA A 78 -6.95 5.92 -18.51
C ALA A 78 -6.40 6.01 -19.95
N ALA A 79 -6.59 7.11 -20.64
CA ALA A 79 -6.22 7.26 -22.02
C ALA A 79 -5.58 8.65 -22.29
N PRO A 80 -4.68 8.76 -23.30
CA PRO A 80 -3.80 7.74 -23.85
C PRO A 80 -2.53 7.54 -22.97
N GLY A 81 -1.73 6.50 -23.22
CA GLY A 81 -0.41 6.33 -22.61
C GLY A 81 -0.42 5.60 -21.26
N ALA A 82 -1.46 4.84 -20.98
CA ALA A 82 -1.65 4.12 -19.72
C ALA A 82 -1.20 2.64 -19.78
N GLU A 83 -0.27 2.30 -20.64
CA GLU A 83 0.12 0.90 -20.86
C GLU A 83 0.75 0.26 -19.63
N SER A 84 1.47 1.01 -18.82
CA SER A 84 2.10 0.51 -17.60
C SER A 84 1.26 0.73 -16.36
N ASP A 85 0.41 1.73 -16.35
CA ASP A 85 -0.35 2.24 -15.21
C ASP A 85 -1.76 2.60 -15.69
N HIS A 86 -2.63 1.60 -15.70
CA HIS A 86 -3.96 1.73 -16.28
C HIS A 86 -4.86 2.72 -15.53
N LEU A 87 -4.75 2.83 -14.21
CA LEU A 87 -5.57 3.73 -13.41
C LEU A 87 -4.93 5.10 -13.19
N ALA A 88 -3.64 5.21 -13.53
CA ALA A 88 -2.85 6.43 -13.36
C ALA A 88 -2.79 6.90 -11.90
N SER A 89 -2.68 5.93 -10.94
CA SER A 89 -2.86 6.19 -9.51
C SER A 89 -2.10 5.24 -8.61
N GLN A 90 -2.04 5.55 -7.31
CA GLN A 90 -1.65 4.64 -6.24
C GLN A 90 -2.87 4.32 -5.36
N GLY A 91 -2.92 3.05 -4.89
CA GLY A 91 -3.90 2.65 -3.90
C GLY A 91 -5.29 2.38 -4.47
N SER A 92 -5.39 1.72 -5.62
CA SER A 92 -6.67 1.24 -6.16
C SER A 92 -7.26 0.09 -5.34
N LEU A 93 -6.46 -0.49 -4.45
CA LEU A 93 -6.80 -1.53 -3.49
C LEU A 93 -6.31 -1.13 -2.10
N ALA A 94 -7.19 -1.16 -1.09
CA ALA A 94 -6.84 -0.84 0.29
C ALA A 94 -7.31 -1.93 1.26
N TYR A 95 -6.43 -2.33 2.18
CA TYR A 95 -6.73 -3.29 3.24
C TYR A 95 -6.69 -2.60 4.60
N ASP A 96 -7.73 -2.82 5.40
CA ASP A 96 -7.81 -2.42 6.80
C ASP A 96 -7.75 -3.64 7.70
N ALA A 97 -6.70 -3.73 8.51
CA ALA A 97 -6.48 -4.85 9.41
C ALA A 97 -7.43 -4.82 10.62
N GLY A 98 -7.85 -3.65 11.08
CA GLY A 98 -8.78 -3.47 12.21
C GLY A 98 -10.18 -3.96 11.88
N GLU A 99 -10.66 -3.62 10.69
CA GLU A 99 -11.97 -4.01 10.19
C GLU A 99 -11.95 -5.38 9.47
N HIS A 100 -10.77 -5.95 9.24
CA HIS A 100 -10.59 -7.13 8.38
C HIS A 100 -11.29 -6.97 7.03
N ALA A 101 -11.12 -5.81 6.43
CA ALA A 101 -11.80 -5.42 5.19
C ALA A 101 -10.81 -5.07 4.09
N LEU A 102 -11.16 -5.44 2.87
CA LEU A 102 -10.45 -5.06 1.66
C LEU A 102 -11.42 -4.34 0.74
N VAL A 103 -11.03 -3.17 0.25
CA VAL A 103 -11.83 -2.37 -0.67
C VAL A 103 -11.08 -2.20 -1.99
N ALA A 104 -11.74 -2.53 -3.09
CA ALA A 104 -11.21 -2.49 -4.45
C ALA A 104 -12.03 -1.54 -5.33
N VAL A 105 -11.38 -0.71 -6.13
CA VAL A 105 -12.06 0.12 -7.13
C VAL A 105 -12.31 -0.66 -8.41
N ASN A 106 -13.39 -0.33 -9.12
CA ASN A 106 -13.74 -0.87 -10.42
C ASN A 106 -13.95 0.31 -11.39
N ALA A 107 -12.86 0.75 -12.01
CA ALA A 107 -12.85 1.99 -12.77
C ALA A 107 -13.80 1.97 -13.98
N GLY A 108 -13.89 0.84 -14.67
CA GLY A 108 -14.73 0.71 -15.86
C GLY A 108 -16.23 0.64 -15.57
N SER A 109 -16.62 0.17 -14.38
CA SER A 109 -18.03 0.11 -13.95
C SER A 109 -18.45 1.25 -13.02
N ASN A 110 -17.53 2.15 -12.63
CA ASN A 110 -17.79 3.23 -11.67
C ASN A 110 -18.31 2.72 -10.32
N THR A 111 -17.79 1.58 -9.84
CA THR A 111 -18.18 0.97 -8.58
C THR A 111 -16.98 0.74 -7.68
N VAL A 112 -17.23 0.48 -6.40
CA VAL A 112 -16.26 -0.05 -5.45
C VAL A 112 -16.83 -1.31 -4.82
N SER A 113 -15.95 -2.26 -4.55
CA SER A 113 -16.30 -3.55 -3.98
C SER A 113 -15.62 -3.72 -2.63
N ALA A 114 -16.37 -4.19 -1.64
CA ALA A 114 -15.85 -4.47 -0.31
C ALA A 114 -15.89 -5.97 -0.01
N PHE A 115 -14.79 -6.46 0.55
CA PHE A 115 -14.64 -7.84 0.96
C PHE A 115 -14.35 -7.92 2.47
N ARG A 116 -14.87 -8.96 3.12
CA ARG A 116 -14.32 -9.43 4.39
C ARG A 116 -13.15 -10.35 4.14
N VAL A 117 -12.09 -10.13 4.93
CA VAL A 117 -10.86 -10.91 4.88
C VAL A 117 -10.86 -11.94 6.01
N HIS A 118 -10.66 -13.20 5.67
CA HIS A 118 -10.55 -14.32 6.60
C HIS A 118 -9.28 -15.14 6.30
N GLY A 119 -8.13 -14.66 6.80
CA GLY A 119 -6.83 -15.20 6.42
C GLY A 119 -6.60 -15.03 4.92
N ASP A 120 -6.41 -16.13 4.21
CA ASP A 120 -6.21 -16.20 2.75
C ASP A 120 -7.50 -16.20 1.91
N ARG A 121 -8.65 -15.98 2.53
CA ARG A 121 -9.95 -16.02 1.84
C ARG A 121 -10.65 -14.68 1.89
N LEU A 122 -11.26 -14.32 0.75
CA LEU A 122 -12.12 -13.15 0.63
C LEU A 122 -13.58 -13.58 0.50
N ARG A 123 -14.45 -12.83 1.15
CA ARG A 123 -15.89 -12.90 0.94
C ARG A 123 -16.38 -11.54 0.47
N LEU A 124 -16.82 -11.46 -0.78
CA LEU A 124 -17.46 -10.24 -1.30
C LEU A 124 -18.72 -9.96 -0.46
N VAL A 125 -18.79 -8.74 0.07
CA VAL A 125 -19.90 -8.28 0.93
C VAL A 125 -20.78 -7.32 0.18
N ASP A 126 -20.17 -6.37 -0.55
CA ASP A 126 -20.90 -5.26 -1.15
C ASP A 126 -20.27 -4.79 -2.46
N ILE A 127 -21.10 -4.23 -3.33
CA ILE A 127 -20.71 -3.54 -4.56
C ILE A 127 -21.58 -2.31 -4.65
N VAL A 128 -20.98 -1.12 -4.54
CA VAL A 128 -21.73 0.14 -4.55
C VAL A 128 -21.20 1.09 -5.62
N PRO A 129 -22.01 2.04 -6.13
CA PRO A 129 -21.52 3.14 -6.95
C PRO A 129 -20.41 3.92 -6.22
N SER A 130 -19.34 4.27 -6.92
CA SER A 130 -18.18 4.98 -6.34
C SER A 130 -18.47 6.45 -5.97
N GLY A 131 -19.63 6.96 -6.31
CA GLY A 131 -20.00 8.37 -6.12
C GLY A 131 -19.44 9.33 -7.17
N GLY A 132 -18.82 8.81 -8.24
CA GLY A 132 -18.26 9.57 -9.35
C GLY A 132 -17.97 8.70 -10.56
N GLN A 133 -17.02 9.12 -11.39
CA GLN A 133 -16.60 8.42 -12.60
C GLN A 133 -15.14 8.01 -12.50
N PHE A 134 -14.85 6.80 -12.97
CA PHE A 134 -13.51 6.25 -13.02
C PHE A 134 -12.82 6.26 -11.64
N PRO A 135 -13.32 5.50 -10.64
CA PRO A 135 -12.63 5.37 -9.36
C PRO A 135 -11.24 4.76 -9.57
N ALA A 136 -10.22 5.39 -8.98
CA ALA A 136 -8.82 5.04 -9.21
C ALA A 136 -8.03 4.80 -7.92
N SER A 137 -8.45 5.39 -6.80
CA SER A 137 -7.75 5.25 -5.52
C SER A 137 -8.76 5.20 -4.36
N VAL A 138 -8.44 4.47 -3.30
CA VAL A 138 -9.28 4.36 -2.10
C VAL A 138 -8.42 4.40 -0.84
N ALA A 139 -8.90 5.08 0.19
CA ALA A 139 -8.28 5.15 1.51
C ALA A 139 -9.26 4.72 2.58
N ILE A 140 -8.77 4.05 3.61
CA ILE A 140 -9.54 3.58 4.78
C ILE A 140 -8.83 4.06 6.05
N GLU A 141 -9.60 4.63 6.98
CA GLU A 141 -9.11 5.05 8.30
C GLU A 141 -10.25 4.94 9.31
N ASP A 142 -10.10 4.10 10.33
CA ASP A 142 -11.10 3.88 11.40
C ASP A 142 -12.54 3.66 10.86
N GLY A 143 -12.68 2.80 9.83
CA GLY A 143 -13.96 2.52 9.19
C GLY A 143 -14.52 3.67 8.33
N LEU A 144 -13.82 4.78 8.18
CA LEU A 144 -14.12 5.83 7.21
C LEU A 144 -13.40 5.53 5.90
N VAL A 145 -14.13 5.49 4.79
CA VAL A 145 -13.59 5.18 3.46
C VAL A 145 -13.81 6.40 2.55
N TYR A 146 -12.77 6.80 1.83
CA TYR A 146 -12.88 7.78 0.75
C TYR A 146 -12.35 7.20 -0.55
N VAL A 147 -13.15 7.37 -1.60
CA VAL A 147 -12.84 6.94 -2.96
C VAL A 147 -12.55 8.17 -3.82
N LEU A 148 -11.42 8.12 -4.51
CA LEU A 148 -11.03 9.11 -5.51
C LEU A 148 -11.56 8.67 -6.88
N ASN A 149 -12.39 9.50 -7.48
CA ASN A 149 -12.93 9.32 -8.81
C ASN A 149 -12.21 10.29 -9.76
N SER A 150 -11.54 9.77 -10.76
CA SER A 150 -10.59 10.52 -11.61
C SER A 150 -11.22 11.08 -12.89
N GLY A 151 -12.40 10.59 -13.29
CA GLY A 151 -13.08 11.03 -14.51
C GLY A 151 -13.79 12.37 -14.35
N GLY A 152 -13.96 13.10 -15.45
CA GLY A 152 -14.65 14.38 -15.49
C GLY A 152 -13.96 15.45 -14.63
N SER A 153 -14.72 16.13 -13.76
CA SER A 153 -14.14 17.13 -12.86
C SER A 153 -13.32 16.56 -11.70
N GLY A 154 -13.20 15.25 -11.60
CA GLY A 154 -12.61 14.58 -10.45
C GLY A 154 -13.43 14.79 -9.17
N SER A 155 -13.50 13.81 -8.31
CA SER A 155 -14.18 13.96 -7.02
C SER A 155 -13.66 12.98 -5.99
N VAL A 156 -13.90 13.26 -4.71
CA VAL A 156 -13.82 12.27 -3.64
C VAL A 156 -15.20 12.01 -3.08
N ALA A 157 -15.51 10.75 -2.72
CA ALA A 157 -16.80 10.33 -2.16
C ALA A 157 -16.55 9.49 -0.89
N GLY A 158 -17.28 9.79 0.18
CA GLY A 158 -17.12 9.17 1.49
C GLY A 158 -18.14 8.08 1.77
N PHE A 159 -17.70 7.02 2.44
CA PHE A 159 -18.50 5.90 2.92
C PHE A 159 -18.10 5.55 4.36
N ARG A 160 -19.00 4.88 5.07
CA ARG A 160 -18.66 4.16 6.31
C ARG A 160 -18.64 2.67 6.03
N LEU A 161 -17.62 2.02 6.58
CA LEU A 161 -17.54 0.58 6.59
C LEU A 161 -18.35 0.06 7.79
N ASP A 162 -19.40 -0.68 7.51
CA ASP A 162 -20.24 -1.31 8.54
C ASP A 162 -20.33 -2.81 8.30
N HIS A 163 -19.67 -3.59 9.15
CA HIS A 163 -19.59 -5.05 9.00
C HIS A 163 -19.16 -5.50 7.60
N GLY A 164 -18.28 -4.74 6.95
CA GLY A 164 -17.77 -4.97 5.61
C GLY A 164 -18.65 -4.43 4.48
N ALA A 165 -19.82 -3.84 4.76
CA ALA A 165 -20.62 -3.12 3.78
C ALA A 165 -20.20 -1.64 3.71
N LEU A 166 -20.31 -1.05 2.52
CA LEU A 166 -19.98 0.36 2.28
C LEU A 166 -21.26 1.21 2.28
N ILE A 167 -21.49 1.96 3.36
CA ILE A 167 -22.64 2.84 3.51
C ILE A 167 -22.26 4.25 3.06
N PRO A 168 -22.84 4.79 1.98
CA PRO A 168 -22.53 6.13 1.50
C PRO A 168 -22.84 7.19 2.57
N ILE A 169 -21.96 8.16 2.77
CA ILE A 169 -22.18 9.31 3.65
C ILE A 169 -22.92 10.39 2.86
N PRO A 170 -24.18 10.72 3.18
CA PRO A 170 -24.93 11.73 2.43
C PRO A 170 -24.22 13.09 2.46
N GLY A 171 -24.06 13.71 1.28
CA GLY A 171 -23.39 15.00 1.14
C GLY A 171 -21.87 14.97 1.39
N SER A 172 -21.22 13.81 1.26
CA SER A 172 -19.77 13.68 1.39
C SER A 172 -19.00 13.99 0.11
N VAL A 173 -19.64 13.92 -1.05
CA VAL A 173 -18.98 14.14 -2.33
C VAL A 173 -18.40 15.55 -2.41
N ARG A 174 -17.12 15.64 -2.80
CA ARG A 174 -16.41 16.90 -3.09
C ARG A 174 -15.81 16.84 -4.48
N SER A 175 -16.19 17.81 -5.32
CA SER A 175 -15.53 18.01 -6.62
C SER A 175 -14.13 18.55 -6.41
N LEU A 176 -13.18 18.07 -7.23
CA LEU A 176 -11.82 18.59 -7.28
C LEU A 176 -11.68 19.75 -8.28
N GLY A 177 -12.71 20.02 -9.08
CA GLY A 177 -12.71 21.11 -10.06
C GLY A 177 -11.74 20.90 -11.24
N LEU A 178 -11.33 19.66 -11.48
CA LEU A 178 -10.44 19.32 -12.59
C LEU A 178 -11.20 19.27 -13.92
N ALA A 179 -10.47 19.33 -15.03
CA ALA A 179 -11.04 19.28 -16.38
C ALA A 179 -10.54 18.02 -17.13
N ASN A 180 -10.90 16.83 -16.62
CA ASN A 180 -10.54 15.58 -17.25
C ASN A 180 -11.65 15.05 -18.16
N ALA A 181 -11.26 14.21 -19.13
CA ALA A 181 -12.19 13.38 -19.90
C ALA A 181 -12.70 12.19 -19.04
N ASN A 182 -13.52 11.34 -19.63
CA ASN A 182 -13.86 10.01 -19.08
C ASN A 182 -13.82 8.98 -20.24
N PRO A 183 -12.85 8.03 -20.23
CA PRO A 183 -11.74 7.87 -19.26
C PRO A 183 -10.85 9.10 -19.13
N PRO A 184 -10.24 9.31 -17.96
CA PRO A 184 -9.41 10.49 -17.73
C PRO A 184 -8.10 10.42 -18.51
N ASN A 185 -7.47 11.58 -18.75
CA ASN A 185 -6.13 11.63 -19.29
C ASN A 185 -5.12 11.18 -18.23
N PHE A 186 -4.18 10.33 -18.63
CA PHE A 186 -3.15 9.74 -17.76
C PHE A 186 -2.37 10.79 -16.93
N LEU A 187 -1.91 11.88 -17.56
CA LEU A 187 -1.09 12.88 -16.88
C LEU A 187 -1.90 13.80 -15.96
N THR A 188 -3.16 14.09 -16.30
CA THR A 188 -3.99 15.06 -15.59
C THR A 188 -5.01 14.43 -14.64
N ALA A 189 -5.17 13.09 -14.66
CA ALA A 189 -5.94 12.38 -13.64
C ALA A 189 -5.31 12.59 -12.25
N PRO A 190 -6.10 12.75 -11.17
CA PRO A 190 -5.53 12.78 -9.82
C PRO A 190 -4.87 11.43 -9.47
N GLY A 191 -3.79 11.47 -8.65
CA GLY A 191 -2.93 10.32 -8.45
C GLY A 191 -3.29 9.44 -7.24
N GLN A 192 -3.63 10.04 -6.11
CA GLN A 192 -3.89 9.29 -4.87
C GLN A 192 -4.83 10.04 -3.94
N VAL A 193 -5.63 9.31 -3.18
CA VAL A 193 -6.30 9.77 -1.97
C VAL A 193 -5.72 9.06 -0.75
N GLY A 194 -5.55 9.75 0.38
CA GLY A 194 -5.06 9.15 1.62
C GLY A 194 -5.33 10.02 2.84
N PHE A 195 -5.49 9.39 4.00
CA PHE A 195 -5.64 10.10 5.26
C PHE A 195 -4.30 10.51 5.86
N SER A 196 -4.31 11.60 6.64
CA SER A 196 -3.22 11.88 7.59
C SER A 196 -3.19 10.82 8.68
N PRO A 197 -2.02 10.58 9.35
CA PRO A 197 -1.89 9.53 10.36
C PRO A 197 -2.80 9.67 11.58
N ASP A 198 -3.40 10.83 11.79
CA ASP A 198 -4.37 11.11 12.87
C ASP A 198 -5.83 11.07 12.38
N GLY A 199 -6.08 10.71 11.13
CA GLY A 199 -7.40 10.63 10.51
C GLY A 199 -8.12 11.98 10.31
N ARG A 200 -7.48 13.12 10.66
CA ARG A 200 -8.14 14.42 10.68
C ARG A 200 -8.14 15.15 9.35
N GLN A 201 -7.33 14.70 8.42
CA GLN A 201 -7.19 15.31 7.11
C GLN A 201 -7.18 14.23 6.03
N LEU A 202 -7.76 14.56 4.87
CA LEU A 202 -7.71 13.74 3.67
C LEU A 202 -6.94 14.49 2.61
N LEU A 203 -5.95 13.87 2.00
CA LEU A 203 -5.09 14.44 0.99
C LEU A 203 -5.41 13.84 -0.38
N VAL A 204 -5.29 14.67 -1.42
CA VAL A 204 -5.42 14.25 -2.83
C VAL A 204 -4.29 14.89 -3.63
N THR A 205 -3.58 14.09 -4.41
CA THR A 205 -2.59 14.59 -5.38
C THR A 205 -3.24 14.79 -6.74
N THR A 206 -2.97 15.91 -7.40
CA THR A 206 -3.65 16.31 -8.65
C THR A 206 -2.78 16.14 -9.90
N LYS A 207 -1.58 15.61 -9.76
CA LYS A 207 -0.59 15.43 -10.83
C LYS A 207 -0.42 16.70 -11.69
N ALA A 208 -0.36 16.56 -13.01
CA ALA A 208 -0.13 17.69 -13.93
C ALA A 208 -1.35 18.59 -14.09
N SER A 209 -2.53 18.25 -13.56
CA SER A 209 -3.73 19.07 -13.70
C SER A 209 -3.56 20.44 -13.03
N THR A 210 -3.19 20.44 -11.74
CA THR A 210 -2.91 21.65 -10.97
C THR A 210 -1.56 21.63 -10.27
N SER A 211 -0.83 20.52 -10.32
CA SER A 211 0.42 20.27 -9.58
C SER A 211 0.28 20.62 -8.10
N SER A 212 -0.81 20.21 -7.48
CA SER A 212 -1.10 20.47 -6.06
C SER A 212 -1.31 19.20 -5.26
N ILE A 213 -1.15 19.33 -3.95
CA ILE A 213 -1.63 18.42 -2.94
C ILE A 213 -2.76 19.11 -2.20
N ASP A 214 -3.97 18.67 -2.46
CA ASP A 214 -5.20 19.24 -1.91
C ASP A 214 -5.54 18.58 -0.58
N VAL A 215 -5.71 19.36 0.48
CA VAL A 215 -5.93 18.88 1.85
C VAL A 215 -7.30 19.30 2.33
N PHE A 216 -8.15 18.31 2.61
CA PHE A 216 -9.47 18.52 3.21
C PHE A 216 -9.42 18.24 4.71
N ALA A 217 -10.09 19.03 5.52
CA ALA A 217 -10.34 18.67 6.91
C ALA A 217 -11.46 17.62 6.99
N VAL A 218 -11.24 16.56 7.75
CA VAL A 218 -12.23 15.53 8.09
C VAL A 218 -13.01 15.98 9.32
N ARG A 219 -14.34 15.99 9.22
CA ARG A 219 -15.25 16.38 10.30
C ARG A 219 -15.66 15.17 11.15
N PRO A 220 -16.14 15.37 12.37
CA PRO A 220 -16.59 14.26 13.23
C PRO A 220 -17.73 13.40 12.64
N ASP A 221 -18.52 13.96 11.71
CA ASP A 221 -19.56 13.23 11.00
C ASP A 221 -19.02 12.41 9.80
N GLY A 222 -17.71 12.46 9.56
CA GLY A 222 -17.01 11.79 8.46
C GLY A 222 -17.05 12.56 7.15
N ARG A 223 -17.71 13.72 7.07
CA ARG A 223 -17.67 14.57 5.87
C ARG A 223 -16.40 15.40 5.82
N LEU A 224 -16.05 15.85 4.64
CA LEU A 224 -14.94 16.78 4.44
C LEU A 224 -15.36 18.25 4.56
N SER A 225 -14.39 19.12 4.75
CA SER A 225 -14.55 20.56 4.50
C SER A 225 -15.16 20.81 3.11
N ALA A 226 -15.82 21.96 2.92
CA ALA A 226 -16.48 22.27 1.65
C ALA A 226 -15.50 22.38 0.48
N SER A 227 -14.29 22.88 0.77
CA SER A 227 -13.19 23.02 -0.18
C SER A 227 -11.89 22.55 0.47
N PRO A 228 -10.90 22.10 -0.31
CA PRO A 228 -9.57 21.79 0.20
C PRO A 228 -8.76 23.07 0.43
N VAL A 229 -7.67 22.93 1.18
CA VAL A 229 -6.53 23.83 1.12
C VAL A 229 -5.62 23.28 0.01
N ALA A 230 -5.55 23.99 -1.12
CA ALA A 230 -4.69 23.62 -2.22
C ALA A 230 -3.26 24.07 -1.94
N ASN A 231 -2.32 23.12 -1.92
CA ASN A 231 -0.90 23.37 -1.71
C ASN A 231 -0.16 23.08 -3.02
N ALA A 232 0.49 24.08 -3.59
CA ALA A 232 1.36 23.86 -4.74
C ALA A 232 2.48 22.89 -4.36
N SER A 233 2.70 21.85 -5.17
CA SER A 233 3.80 20.93 -5.01
C SER A 233 5.13 21.63 -5.25
N ALA A 234 6.17 21.27 -4.52
CA ALA A 234 7.50 21.90 -4.68
C ALA A 234 8.13 21.58 -6.04
N THR A 235 7.85 20.39 -6.57
CA THR A 235 8.20 20.01 -7.92
C THR A 235 6.97 19.51 -8.68
N PRO A 236 6.97 19.52 -10.04
CA PRO A 236 5.78 19.20 -10.81
C PRO A 236 5.32 17.74 -10.65
N VAL A 237 4.02 17.52 -10.86
CA VAL A 237 3.39 16.21 -10.95
C VAL A 237 3.49 15.41 -9.64
N PRO A 238 2.95 15.91 -8.49
CA PRO A 238 2.80 15.09 -7.29
C PRO A 238 1.91 13.90 -7.62
N PHE A 239 2.43 12.68 -7.44
CA PHE A 239 1.75 11.46 -7.84
C PHE A 239 1.21 10.70 -6.62
N ALA A 240 2.11 10.16 -5.82
CA ALA A 240 1.78 9.34 -4.66
C ALA A 240 2.44 9.88 -3.39
N PHE A 241 1.93 9.45 -2.24
CA PHE A 241 2.47 9.86 -0.96
C PHE A 241 2.33 8.80 0.12
N THR A 242 3.16 8.92 1.13
CA THR A 242 3.06 8.20 2.40
C THR A 242 3.43 9.16 3.55
N PHE A 243 3.42 8.66 4.78
CA PHE A 243 3.82 9.45 5.95
C PHE A 243 4.99 8.83 6.69
N SER A 244 5.85 9.68 7.24
CA SER A 244 6.85 9.26 8.19
C SER A 244 6.20 8.89 9.54
N PRO A 245 6.90 8.12 10.42
CA PRO A 245 6.40 7.81 11.76
C PRO A 245 6.09 9.06 12.61
N PHE A 246 6.65 10.21 12.23
CA PHE A 246 6.46 11.48 12.93
C PHE A 246 5.46 12.41 12.24
N GLY A 247 4.64 11.89 11.31
CA GLY A 247 3.57 12.64 10.64
C GLY A 247 4.03 13.58 9.52
N ARG A 248 5.30 13.50 9.09
CA ARG A 248 5.76 14.26 7.92
C ARG A 248 5.23 13.60 6.64
N LEU A 249 4.64 14.38 5.77
CA LEU A 249 4.24 13.92 4.44
C LEU A 249 5.48 13.66 3.58
N VAL A 250 5.48 12.54 2.86
CA VAL A 250 6.55 12.13 1.94
C VAL A 250 5.92 11.81 0.60
N ALA A 251 6.12 12.66 -0.39
CA ALA A 251 5.48 12.58 -1.70
C ALA A 251 6.48 12.20 -2.79
N GLY A 252 6.06 11.35 -3.72
CA GLY A 252 6.73 11.12 -5.00
C GLY A 252 6.23 12.13 -6.03
N GLU A 253 7.14 12.84 -6.66
CA GLU A 253 6.84 13.90 -7.63
C GLU A 253 7.46 13.53 -8.99
N ALA A 254 6.61 13.01 -9.88
CA ALA A 254 7.03 12.35 -11.11
C ALA A 254 7.70 13.28 -12.12
N GLY A 255 7.34 14.56 -12.13
CA GLY A 255 7.89 15.52 -13.07
C GLY A 255 9.38 15.83 -12.88
N ALA A 256 9.88 15.66 -11.65
CA ALA A 256 11.29 15.84 -11.31
C ALA A 256 11.98 14.54 -10.90
N SER A 257 11.26 13.41 -10.93
CA SER A 257 11.71 12.12 -10.37
C SER A 257 12.34 12.33 -8.99
N SER A 258 11.56 12.91 -8.07
CA SER A 258 12.02 13.28 -6.74
C SER A 258 11.08 12.82 -5.64
N VAL A 259 11.65 12.57 -4.47
CA VAL A 259 10.92 12.46 -3.21
C VAL A 259 10.97 13.82 -2.53
N THR A 260 9.81 14.35 -2.15
CA THR A 260 9.70 15.61 -1.42
C THR A 260 8.98 15.40 -0.10
N THR A 261 9.49 15.99 0.96
CA THR A 261 8.85 15.97 2.28
C THR A 261 8.25 17.33 2.62
N TYR A 262 7.15 17.30 3.39
CA TYR A 262 6.44 18.49 3.86
C TYR A 262 6.04 18.33 5.32
N ASN A 263 5.91 19.44 6.04
CA ASN A 263 5.21 19.49 7.31
C ASN A 263 3.74 19.79 7.06
N LEU A 264 2.86 18.85 7.36
CA LEU A 264 1.42 19.04 7.30
C LEU A 264 0.94 19.77 8.55
N GLN A 265 0.32 20.93 8.38
CA GLN A 265 -0.21 21.75 9.46
C GLN A 265 -1.68 21.39 9.75
N ASN A 266 -2.17 21.63 10.95
CA ASN A 266 -3.57 21.37 11.35
C ASN A 266 -4.60 22.11 10.50
N ASN A 267 -4.22 23.22 9.88
CA ASN A 267 -5.07 24.00 8.99
C ASN A 267 -5.05 23.52 7.53
N GLY A 268 -4.34 22.44 7.23
CA GLY A 268 -4.21 21.87 5.90
C GLY A 268 -3.08 22.44 5.04
N THR A 269 -2.31 23.41 5.52
CA THR A 269 -1.18 23.93 4.75
C THR A 269 0.04 23.00 4.84
N LEU A 270 0.76 22.86 3.73
CA LEU A 270 2.05 22.18 3.65
C LEU A 270 3.19 23.20 3.69
N THR A 271 4.19 22.97 4.53
CA THR A 271 5.30 23.90 4.74
C THR A 271 6.64 23.17 4.74
N GLY A 272 7.74 23.92 4.54
CA GLY A 272 9.12 23.43 4.64
C GLY A 272 9.43 22.29 3.68
N PRO A 273 9.17 22.41 2.37
CA PRO A 273 9.48 21.36 1.40
C PRO A 273 10.99 21.11 1.35
N GLN A 274 11.36 19.83 1.26
CA GLN A 274 12.74 19.39 1.06
C GLN A 274 12.71 18.23 0.06
N SER A 275 13.49 18.32 -1.00
CA SER A 275 13.46 17.37 -2.12
C SER A 275 14.81 16.73 -2.37
N ALA A 276 14.77 15.49 -2.89
CA ALA A 276 15.92 14.80 -3.45
C ALA A 276 15.48 13.96 -4.66
N SER A 277 16.22 14.09 -5.77
CA SER A 277 15.99 13.28 -6.98
C SER A 277 16.77 11.96 -6.88
N ASP A 278 16.27 10.92 -7.53
CA ASP A 278 16.95 9.63 -7.66
C ASP A 278 17.74 9.45 -8.97
N GLY A 279 17.62 10.41 -9.88
CA GLY A 279 18.27 10.35 -11.19
C GLY A 279 17.64 9.35 -12.16
N GLN A 280 16.44 8.83 -11.81
CA GLN A 280 15.67 7.90 -12.62
C GLN A 280 14.58 8.63 -13.42
N THR A 281 13.65 7.88 -14.02
CA THR A 281 12.58 8.44 -14.87
C THR A 281 11.22 7.97 -14.40
N ALA A 282 10.29 8.93 -14.22
CA ALA A 282 8.90 8.69 -13.80
C ALA A 282 8.81 7.98 -12.43
N LEU A 283 9.40 8.61 -11.41
CA LEU A 283 9.20 8.26 -10.00
C LEU A 283 7.75 8.59 -9.64
N CYS A 284 6.92 7.59 -9.48
CA CYS A 284 5.47 7.76 -9.28
C CYS A 284 5.00 7.23 -7.93
N TRP A 285 5.18 5.95 -7.64
CA TRP A 285 4.68 5.30 -6.41
C TRP A 285 5.70 5.34 -5.30
N ILE A 286 5.21 5.36 -4.05
CA ILE A 286 6.05 5.39 -2.87
C ILE A 286 5.48 4.52 -1.75
N GLN A 287 6.31 3.68 -1.15
CA GLN A 287 5.95 2.84 -0.01
C GLN A 287 7.02 2.92 1.08
N ARG A 288 6.57 3.08 2.33
CA ARG A 288 7.46 3.06 3.50
C ARG A 288 7.60 1.63 4.06
N VAL A 289 8.85 1.22 4.33
CA VAL A 289 9.18 -0.01 5.07
C VAL A 289 10.13 0.33 6.21
N GLY A 290 9.66 0.28 7.43
CA GLY A 290 10.45 0.70 8.59
C GLY A 290 10.91 2.16 8.50
N ALA A 291 12.22 2.38 8.42
CA ALA A 291 12.84 3.70 8.29
C ALA A 291 13.04 4.14 6.82
N PHE A 292 12.82 3.24 5.87
CA PHE A 292 13.12 3.45 4.46
C PHE A 292 11.87 3.73 3.63
N TYR A 293 12.07 4.42 2.51
CA TYR A 293 11.06 4.75 1.51
C TYR A 293 11.52 4.21 0.17
N PHE A 294 10.71 3.36 -0.42
CA PHE A 294 10.96 2.77 -1.73
C PHE A 294 10.03 3.40 -2.75
N VAL A 295 10.55 3.67 -3.92
CA VAL A 295 9.81 4.30 -5.01
C VAL A 295 9.94 3.47 -6.29
N SER A 296 8.87 3.45 -7.09
CA SER A 296 8.86 2.82 -8.40
C SER A 296 9.13 3.87 -9.49
N ASN A 297 10.09 3.57 -10.35
CA ASN A 297 10.49 4.38 -11.50
C ASN A 297 10.04 3.68 -12.79
N THR A 298 8.81 3.94 -13.20
CA THR A 298 8.18 3.22 -14.31
C THR A 298 8.93 3.42 -15.63
N GLY A 299 9.45 4.62 -15.88
CA GLY A 299 10.19 4.93 -17.10
C GLY A 299 11.59 4.31 -17.17
N SER A 300 12.18 3.95 -16.01
CA SER A 300 13.51 3.32 -15.94
C SER A 300 13.46 1.83 -15.62
N ASN A 301 12.29 1.27 -15.27
CA ASN A 301 12.12 -0.11 -14.80
C ASN A 301 13.01 -0.43 -13.59
N THR A 302 13.00 0.45 -12.58
CA THR A 302 13.80 0.32 -11.36
C THR A 302 13.00 0.68 -10.12
N LEU A 303 13.50 0.23 -8.97
CA LEU A 303 13.13 0.76 -7.66
C LEU A 303 14.31 1.55 -7.10
N SER A 304 14.03 2.67 -6.45
CA SER A 304 15.03 3.43 -5.67
C SER A 304 14.69 3.40 -4.19
N SER A 305 15.68 3.65 -3.32
CA SER A 305 15.48 3.71 -1.88
C SER A 305 16.00 5.01 -1.27
N PHE A 306 15.25 5.53 -0.30
CA PHE A 306 15.53 6.74 0.46
C PHE A 306 15.39 6.49 1.96
N TRP A 307 15.99 7.36 2.75
CA TRP A 307 15.66 7.55 4.15
C TRP A 307 15.45 9.02 4.45
N LEU A 308 14.94 9.36 5.63
CA LEU A 308 14.82 10.76 6.04
C LEU A 308 15.86 11.09 7.11
N ALA A 309 16.68 12.11 6.86
CA ALA A 309 17.54 12.69 7.86
C ALA A 309 16.73 13.28 9.04
N PRO A 310 17.30 13.50 10.22
CA PRO A 310 16.58 14.02 11.39
C PRO A 310 15.84 15.36 11.16
N ASN A 311 16.35 16.19 10.24
CA ASN A 311 15.70 17.44 9.84
C ASN A 311 14.56 17.22 8.82
N GLY A 312 14.33 15.97 8.38
CA GLY A 312 13.31 15.60 7.40
C GLY A 312 13.76 15.67 5.95
N GLN A 313 15.03 15.97 5.68
CA GLN A 313 15.58 15.94 4.32
C GLN A 313 15.55 14.50 3.78
N PRO A 314 14.94 14.24 2.59
CA PRO A 314 15.10 12.94 1.93
C PRO A 314 16.56 12.77 1.49
N VAL A 315 17.10 11.59 1.75
CA VAL A 315 18.47 11.22 1.36
C VAL A 315 18.39 9.97 0.52
N LEU A 316 18.85 10.04 -0.71
CA LEU A 316 18.95 8.90 -1.61
C LEU A 316 19.98 7.91 -1.06
N LEU A 317 19.56 6.65 -0.87
CA LEU A 317 20.44 5.55 -0.51
C LEU A 317 20.92 4.81 -1.77
N ASN A 318 19.98 4.39 -2.59
CA ASN A 318 20.25 3.67 -3.82
C ASN A 318 19.38 4.23 -4.96
N GLY A 319 20.00 4.82 -5.99
CA GLY A 319 19.30 5.25 -7.19
C GLY A 319 18.72 4.09 -7.99
N VAL A 320 19.33 2.90 -7.87
CA VAL A 320 18.81 1.61 -8.35
C VAL A 320 18.94 0.61 -7.21
N ALA A 321 17.93 0.53 -6.34
CA ALA A 321 17.85 -0.48 -5.27
C ALA A 321 17.53 -1.88 -5.84
N ALA A 322 16.75 -1.91 -6.93
CA ALA A 322 16.49 -3.11 -7.73
C ALA A 322 16.14 -2.73 -9.18
N ALA A 323 16.56 -3.54 -10.14
CA ALA A 323 15.98 -3.56 -11.47
C ALA A 323 14.72 -4.44 -11.45
N THR A 324 13.71 -4.06 -12.23
CA THR A 324 12.43 -4.78 -12.31
C THR A 324 12.11 -5.18 -13.75
N PRO A 325 11.22 -6.13 -14.00
CA PRO A 325 10.53 -6.26 -15.27
C PRO A 325 9.80 -4.97 -15.65
N ALA A 326 9.30 -4.89 -16.90
CA ALA A 326 8.73 -3.68 -17.45
C ALA A 326 7.48 -3.18 -16.68
N GLY A 327 7.48 -1.87 -16.42
CA GLY A 327 6.36 -1.14 -15.83
C GLY A 327 6.18 -1.36 -14.33
N PRO A 328 7.21 -1.14 -13.47
CA PRO A 328 7.00 -1.15 -12.03
C PRO A 328 6.05 -0.02 -11.64
N ILE A 329 5.03 -0.39 -10.86
CA ILE A 329 3.97 0.49 -10.40
C ILE A 329 3.76 0.32 -8.90
N ASP A 330 2.56 0.04 -8.43
CA ASP A 330 2.16 0.08 -7.04
C ASP A 330 3.00 -0.85 -6.14
N LEU A 331 3.15 -0.47 -4.90
CA LEU A 331 4.01 -1.10 -3.90
C LEU A 331 3.22 -1.43 -2.64
N ALA A 332 3.44 -2.61 -2.08
CA ALA A 332 2.95 -2.96 -0.74
C ALA A 332 4.08 -3.46 0.15
N ALA A 333 3.90 -3.34 1.46
CA ALA A 333 4.87 -3.77 2.45
C ALA A 333 4.23 -4.59 3.58
N SER A 334 4.92 -5.62 4.04
CA SER A 334 4.54 -6.41 5.22
C SER A 334 5.78 -6.95 5.91
N ASP A 335 5.93 -6.64 7.22
CA ASP A 335 6.95 -7.21 8.13
C ASP A 335 8.39 -7.22 7.56
N GLY A 336 8.82 -6.12 6.95
CA GLY A 336 10.18 -5.99 6.40
C GLY A 336 10.36 -6.51 4.98
N PHE A 337 9.27 -6.91 4.32
CA PHE A 337 9.25 -7.27 2.91
C PHE A 337 8.57 -6.17 2.09
N LEU A 338 9.02 -6.04 0.85
CA LEU A 338 8.46 -5.14 -0.16
C LEU A 338 8.01 -5.95 -1.36
N TYR A 339 6.81 -5.66 -1.84
CA TYR A 339 6.21 -6.27 -3.03
C TYR A 339 5.95 -5.17 -4.06
N ALA A 340 6.44 -5.39 -5.28
CA ALA A 340 6.31 -4.42 -6.37
C ALA A 340 5.58 -5.04 -7.56
N GLU A 341 4.45 -4.46 -7.93
CA GLU A 341 3.74 -4.81 -9.16
C GLU A 341 4.45 -4.29 -10.40
N THR A 342 4.31 -5.01 -11.50
CA THR A 342 4.76 -4.57 -12.83
C THR A 342 3.62 -4.68 -13.83
N GLY A 343 2.99 -3.56 -14.15
CA GLY A 343 1.76 -3.50 -14.93
C GLY A 343 1.90 -4.03 -16.36
N ILE A 344 3.05 -3.77 -17.03
CA ILE A 344 3.31 -4.31 -18.37
C ILE A 344 3.64 -5.80 -18.33
N ALA A 345 4.54 -6.20 -17.42
CA ALA A 345 5.02 -7.58 -17.38
C ALA A 345 4.04 -8.54 -16.69
N GLY A 346 3.06 -8.04 -15.94
CA GLY A 346 2.09 -8.88 -15.22
C GLY A 346 2.74 -9.73 -14.13
N THR A 347 3.58 -9.10 -13.28
CA THR A 347 4.30 -9.80 -12.21
C THR A 347 4.25 -9.04 -10.90
N VAL A 348 4.54 -9.74 -9.79
CA VAL A 348 4.87 -9.13 -8.50
C VAL A 348 6.27 -9.56 -8.13
N GLN A 349 7.16 -8.59 -7.92
CA GLN A 349 8.52 -8.83 -7.47
C GLN A 349 8.56 -8.81 -5.95
N GLU A 350 9.28 -9.74 -5.35
CA GLU A 350 9.35 -9.98 -3.91
C GLU A 350 10.74 -9.67 -3.39
N TYR A 351 10.83 -8.80 -2.38
CA TYR A 351 12.10 -8.34 -1.81
C TYR A 351 12.10 -8.41 -0.29
N ALA A 352 13.21 -8.86 0.29
CA ALA A 352 13.53 -8.61 1.69
C ALA A 352 14.29 -7.28 1.82
N VAL A 353 13.80 -6.39 2.67
CA VAL A 353 14.44 -5.10 2.95
C VAL A 353 15.57 -5.32 3.94
N GLN A 354 16.80 -4.91 3.56
CA GLN A 354 17.99 -5.06 4.38
C GLN A 354 18.14 -3.88 5.36
N ALA A 355 18.97 -4.06 6.38
CA ALA A 355 19.20 -3.05 7.42
C ALA A 355 19.82 -1.74 6.90
N ASP A 356 20.43 -1.76 5.73
CA ASP A 356 21.02 -0.60 5.05
C ASP A 356 20.09 0.03 4.00
N GLY A 357 18.83 -0.46 3.87
CA GLY A 357 17.87 0.01 2.89
C GLY A 357 18.07 -0.55 1.48
N SER A 358 18.94 -1.53 1.30
CA SER A 358 19.02 -2.28 0.05
C SER A 358 17.92 -3.35 -0.05
N LEU A 359 17.66 -3.85 -1.25
CA LEU A 359 16.66 -4.87 -1.54
C LEU A 359 17.34 -6.18 -1.96
N ALA A 360 17.06 -7.26 -1.24
CA ALA A 360 17.43 -8.61 -1.64
C ALA A 360 16.21 -9.27 -2.31
N SER A 361 16.32 -9.63 -3.60
CA SER A 361 15.27 -10.39 -4.27
C SER A 361 15.13 -11.77 -3.63
N ILE A 362 13.91 -12.15 -3.27
CA ILE A 362 13.57 -13.43 -2.65
C ILE A 362 12.66 -14.29 -3.53
N GLY A 363 12.03 -13.70 -4.55
CA GLY A 363 11.15 -14.39 -5.48
C GLY A 363 10.42 -13.46 -6.43
N SER A 364 9.50 -14.04 -7.18
CA SER A 364 8.55 -13.30 -8.00
C SER A 364 7.33 -14.14 -8.35
N VAL A 365 6.16 -13.55 -8.35
CA VAL A 365 4.94 -14.11 -8.96
C VAL A 365 4.90 -13.69 -10.42
N THR A 366 4.57 -14.63 -11.30
CA THR A 366 4.43 -14.41 -12.75
C THR A 366 3.10 -14.93 -13.26
N GLY A 367 2.72 -14.55 -14.48
CA GLY A 367 1.49 -15.05 -15.13
C GLY A 367 0.22 -14.34 -14.70
N LEU A 368 0.34 -13.19 -14.01
CA LEU A 368 -0.76 -12.28 -13.79
C LEU A 368 -1.10 -11.53 -15.10
N PRO A 369 -2.32 -11.04 -15.26
CA PRO A 369 -2.67 -10.29 -16.46
C PRO A 369 -1.89 -8.97 -16.56
N ALA A 370 -1.51 -8.56 -17.76
CA ALA A 370 -1.01 -7.21 -17.99
C ALA A 370 -2.11 -6.18 -17.66
N GLY A 371 -1.69 -5.00 -17.18
CA GLY A 371 -2.59 -3.96 -16.72
C GLY A 371 -3.18 -4.21 -15.35
N LEU A 372 -2.65 -5.19 -14.60
CA LEU A 372 -2.94 -5.33 -13.17
C LEU A 372 -2.55 -4.02 -12.47
N GLU A 373 -3.31 -3.64 -11.45
CA GLU A 373 -3.01 -2.43 -10.69
C GLU A 373 -3.76 -2.42 -9.37
N GLY A 374 -3.00 -2.28 -8.30
CA GLY A 374 -3.47 -2.25 -6.92
C GLY A 374 -2.96 -3.43 -6.11
N ILE A 375 -2.12 -3.13 -5.14
CA ILE A 375 -1.55 -4.11 -4.23
C ILE A 375 -1.70 -3.67 -2.78
N ALA A 376 -2.09 -4.59 -1.90
CA ALA A 376 -2.17 -4.36 -0.47
C ALA A 376 -1.61 -5.58 0.29
N ALA A 377 -1.11 -5.38 1.51
CA ALA A 377 -0.57 -6.45 2.34
C ALA A 377 -1.03 -6.34 3.80
N SER A 378 -1.11 -7.48 4.51
CA SER A 378 -1.51 -7.57 5.91
C SER A 378 -0.32 -7.66 6.89
#